data_86d7b914555f4d12ad4b471a62dbc892
#
_entry.id   86d7b914555f4d12ad4b471a62dbc892
#
_cell.length_a   1.000
_cell.length_b   1.000
_cell.length_c   1.000
_cell.angle_alpha   90.00
_cell.angle_beta   90.00
_cell.angle_gamma   90.00
#
_symmetry.space_group_name_H-M   'P 1'
#
loop_
_entity.id
_entity.type
_entity.pdbx_description
1 polymer ?
#
loop_
_entity_poly.entity_id
_entity_poly.type
_entity_poly.pdbx_seq_one_letter_code
_entity_poly.pdbx_strand_id
1 'polypeptide(L)'
;PKVMDMLKELGVSWTISDEGILSKSINFEFARDFRGHMEDPYHLFKTYNYNGTNIIFRESLIPNLISFEYPNHTPQGAANDLYDRIKVAQSKLLSSPDDNHLLTIAMDGENCWERYSADGSLFLNTLYGLIENDPTLETVLISDYLQRDTQKPLNKISSGSWVNRNFKLWIDEPLKNLAWKYLKNVRDDFENFVKENSESPDTKNARRELFICEGSDWFWWYGEPNDSGRDNIFDYIFREHLKNVYFYLGLETPEYLDTPLLSAIAKPSRYPKGEFTPILDGKEHGDGSWLNAGCIKIPDGPVLKEDKFYDKICFGYDKDNLY
;
A
#
# COMPACT_ATOMS: atom_id res chain seq x y z
N PRO A 1 15.08 6.66 6.07
CA PRO A 1 16.19 6.75 7.03
C PRO A 1 15.72 6.75 8.49
N LYS A 2 14.89 7.71 8.93
CA LYS A 2 14.42 7.81 10.33
C LYS A 2 13.77 6.52 10.87
N VAL A 3 12.99 5.83 10.04
CA VAL A 3 12.38 4.53 10.43
C VAL A 3 13.47 3.50 10.76
N MET A 4 14.58 3.48 10.03
CA MET A 4 15.69 2.56 10.31
C MET A 4 16.35 2.85 11.68
N ASP A 5 16.47 4.12 12.04
CA ASP A 5 17.00 4.49 13.35
C ASP A 5 16.05 4.04 14.47
N MET A 6 14.72 4.22 14.28
CA MET A 6 13.71 3.74 15.22
C MET A 6 13.71 2.20 15.35
N LEU A 7 13.83 1.47 14.22
CA LEU A 7 13.91 0.01 14.24
C LEU A 7 15.11 -0.47 15.07
N LYS A 8 16.26 0.21 14.93
CA LYS A 8 17.45 -0.08 15.73
C LYS A 8 17.20 0.17 17.22
N GLU A 9 16.59 1.30 17.58
CA GLU A 9 16.26 1.62 18.98
C GLU A 9 15.31 0.60 19.60
N LEU A 10 14.40 0.04 18.80
CA LEU A 10 13.47 -1.02 19.20
C LEU A 10 14.09 -2.42 19.22
N GLY A 11 15.36 -2.57 18.86
CA GLY A 11 16.07 -3.85 18.85
C GLY A 11 15.68 -4.76 17.67
N VAL A 12 15.09 -4.19 16.60
CA VAL A 12 14.77 -4.95 15.39
C VAL A 12 16.07 -5.29 14.65
N SER A 13 16.36 -6.56 14.51
CA SER A 13 17.64 -7.05 13.95
C SER A 13 17.69 -6.98 12.43
N TRP A 14 16.55 -7.09 11.75
CA TRP A 14 16.46 -7.00 10.29
C TRP A 14 15.09 -6.55 9.81
N THR A 15 15.04 -6.04 8.59
CA THR A 15 13.81 -5.64 7.90
C THR A 15 13.91 -5.94 6.40
N ILE A 16 12.78 -5.89 5.70
CA ILE A 16 12.70 -6.09 4.24
C ILE A 16 12.24 -4.80 3.59
N SER A 17 12.78 -4.49 2.41
CA SER A 17 12.29 -3.46 1.53
C SER A 17 12.25 -3.98 0.08
N ASP A 18 12.09 -3.09 -0.89
CA ASP A 18 11.89 -3.44 -2.29
C ASP A 18 13.11 -3.08 -3.15
N GLU A 19 13.30 -3.83 -4.26
CA GLU A 19 14.39 -3.57 -5.21
C GLU A 19 14.45 -2.12 -5.69
N GLY A 20 13.28 -1.47 -5.82
CA GLY A 20 13.22 -0.09 -6.26
C GLY A 20 13.80 0.89 -5.24
N ILE A 21 13.74 0.57 -3.96
CA ILE A 21 14.40 1.35 -2.90
C ILE A 21 15.91 1.09 -2.92
N LEU A 22 16.31 -0.17 -3.12
CA LEU A 22 17.73 -0.49 -3.30
C LEU A 22 18.32 0.24 -4.52
N SER A 23 17.64 0.15 -5.67
CA SER A 23 18.02 0.83 -6.91
C SER A 23 18.36 2.31 -6.68
N LYS A 24 17.44 3.05 -6.03
CA LYS A 24 17.67 4.46 -5.67
C LYS A 24 18.78 4.65 -4.63
N SER A 25 18.96 3.70 -3.75
CA SER A 25 19.92 3.81 -2.63
C SER A 25 21.38 3.66 -3.11
N ILE A 26 21.61 2.75 -4.08
CA ILE A 26 22.94 2.46 -4.64
C ILE A 26 23.16 3.07 -6.02
N ASN A 27 22.15 3.78 -6.55
CA ASN A 27 22.16 4.37 -7.89
C ASN A 27 22.45 3.33 -8.98
N PHE A 28 21.73 2.21 -8.93
CA PHE A 28 21.82 1.09 -9.87
C PHE A 28 20.43 0.68 -10.35
N GLU A 29 20.18 0.66 -11.66
CA GLU A 29 18.90 0.25 -12.22
C GLU A 29 18.91 -1.26 -12.54
N PHE A 30 17.92 -1.98 -12.02
CA PHE A 30 17.72 -3.41 -12.26
C PHE A 30 16.98 -3.61 -13.59
N ALA A 31 17.74 -3.84 -14.66
CA ALA A 31 17.19 -4.16 -15.98
C ALA A 31 16.66 -5.60 -16.04
N ARG A 32 15.63 -5.80 -16.87
CA ARG A 32 15.03 -7.11 -17.14
C ARG A 32 14.97 -7.40 -18.64
N ASP A 33 15.10 -8.65 -18.99
CA ASP A 33 14.85 -9.13 -20.34
C ASP A 33 13.34 -9.15 -20.68
N PHE A 34 13.00 -9.53 -21.91
CA PHE A 34 11.62 -9.56 -22.38
C PHE A 34 10.71 -10.59 -21.66
N ARG A 35 11.29 -11.53 -20.91
CA ARG A 35 10.59 -12.49 -20.05
C ARG A 35 10.49 -12.02 -18.60
N GLY A 36 11.02 -10.86 -18.30
CA GLY A 36 11.05 -10.28 -16.97
C GLY A 36 12.18 -10.82 -16.07
N HIS A 37 13.11 -11.62 -16.60
CA HIS A 37 14.27 -12.04 -15.80
C HIS A 37 15.25 -10.89 -15.62
N MET A 38 15.71 -10.70 -14.39
CA MET A 38 16.71 -9.66 -14.08
C MET A 38 18.01 -9.95 -14.81
N GLU A 39 18.56 -8.96 -15.50
CA GLU A 39 19.81 -9.11 -16.26
C GLU A 39 21.03 -9.25 -15.35
N ASP A 40 21.10 -8.44 -14.29
CA ASP A 40 22.13 -8.51 -13.26
C ASP A 40 21.49 -8.54 -11.86
N PRO A 41 21.30 -9.72 -11.26
CA PRO A 41 20.70 -9.85 -9.94
C PRO A 41 21.70 -9.69 -8.78
N TYR A 42 22.98 -9.50 -9.05
CA TYR A 42 24.06 -9.54 -8.04
C TYR A 42 23.81 -8.62 -6.84
N HIS A 43 23.46 -7.36 -7.10
CA HIS A 43 23.24 -6.40 -6.03
C HIS A 43 21.94 -6.68 -5.25
N LEU A 44 20.91 -7.21 -5.90
CA LEU A 44 19.63 -7.43 -5.24
C LEU A 44 19.69 -8.61 -4.26
N PHE A 45 20.39 -9.67 -4.62
CA PHE A 45 20.41 -10.92 -3.84
C PHE A 45 21.54 -10.94 -2.80
N LYS A 46 21.84 -9.78 -2.24
CA LYS A 46 22.75 -9.58 -1.11
C LYS A 46 22.01 -9.03 0.11
N THR A 47 22.59 -9.27 1.27
CA THR A 47 22.16 -8.67 2.51
C THR A 47 22.94 -7.38 2.76
N TYR A 48 22.28 -6.41 3.36
CA TYR A 48 22.87 -5.10 3.62
C TYR A 48 22.78 -4.73 5.11
N ASN A 49 23.66 -3.84 5.56
CA ASN A 49 23.58 -3.23 6.86
C ASN A 49 23.54 -1.70 6.72
N TYR A 50 22.52 -1.09 7.32
CA TYR A 50 22.38 0.35 7.40
C TYR A 50 22.30 0.78 8.86
N ASN A 51 23.30 1.55 9.31
CA ASN A 51 23.39 2.07 10.69
C ASN A 51 23.24 1.01 11.80
N GLY A 52 23.60 -0.25 11.53
CA GLY A 52 23.54 -1.34 12.50
C GLY A 52 22.25 -2.17 12.44
N THR A 53 21.32 -1.87 11.56
CA THR A 53 20.15 -2.72 11.27
C THR A 53 20.33 -3.38 9.91
N ASN A 54 20.09 -4.69 9.84
CA ASN A 54 20.19 -5.42 8.58
C ASN A 54 18.94 -5.16 7.72
N ILE A 55 19.15 -5.04 6.41
CA ILE A 55 18.07 -4.87 5.45
C ILE A 55 18.31 -5.78 4.26
N ILE A 56 17.26 -6.45 3.83
CA ILE A 56 17.19 -7.26 2.63
C ILE A 56 16.16 -6.67 1.68
N PHE A 57 16.29 -6.99 0.41
CA PHE A 57 15.42 -6.43 -0.62
C PHE A 57 14.75 -7.55 -1.39
N ARG A 58 13.43 -7.43 -1.55
CA ARG A 58 12.67 -8.36 -2.36
C ARG A 58 12.82 -8.04 -3.84
N GLU A 59 12.73 -9.04 -4.67
CA GLU A 59 12.51 -8.90 -6.10
C GLU A 59 11.05 -8.46 -6.34
N SER A 60 10.79 -7.47 -7.19
CA SER A 60 9.45 -6.88 -7.32
C SER A 60 8.52 -7.68 -8.23
N LEU A 61 9.03 -8.40 -9.23
CA LEU A 61 8.18 -9.10 -10.21
C LEU A 61 7.58 -10.38 -9.64
N ILE A 62 8.36 -11.18 -8.92
CA ILE A 62 7.95 -12.49 -8.41
C ILE A 62 6.70 -12.39 -7.51
N PRO A 63 6.63 -11.48 -6.53
CA PRO A 63 5.43 -11.28 -5.73
C PRO A 63 4.19 -10.94 -6.56
N ASN A 64 4.34 -10.11 -7.59
CA ASN A 64 3.23 -9.77 -8.48
C ASN A 64 2.76 -10.96 -9.32
N LEU A 65 3.69 -11.80 -9.81
CA LEU A 65 3.34 -13.03 -10.51
C LEU A 65 2.56 -13.98 -9.57
N ILE A 66 3.03 -14.17 -8.35
CA ILE A 66 2.37 -15.04 -7.36
C ILE A 66 0.98 -14.48 -7.02
N SER A 67 0.84 -13.19 -6.78
CA SER A 67 -0.43 -12.61 -6.33
C SER A 67 -1.47 -12.48 -7.43
N PHE A 68 -1.07 -12.17 -8.67
CA PHE A 68 -2.01 -11.73 -9.70
C PHE A 68 -2.03 -12.57 -10.98
N GLU A 69 -0.92 -13.23 -11.33
CA GLU A 69 -0.80 -13.99 -12.58
C GLU A 69 -0.97 -15.51 -12.36
N TYR A 70 -0.22 -16.08 -11.44
CA TYR A 70 -0.21 -17.52 -11.19
C TYR A 70 -1.55 -18.12 -10.73
N PRO A 71 -2.47 -17.38 -10.07
CA PRO A 71 -3.82 -17.88 -9.81
C PRO A 71 -4.58 -18.31 -11.07
N ASN A 72 -4.21 -17.74 -12.23
CA ASN A 72 -4.84 -18.05 -13.53
C ASN A 72 -4.16 -19.21 -14.27
N HIS A 73 -3.10 -19.79 -13.72
CA HIS A 73 -2.34 -20.89 -14.28
C HIS A 73 -2.67 -22.21 -13.58
N THR A 74 -2.23 -23.33 -14.18
CA THR A 74 -2.24 -24.58 -13.43
C THR A 74 -1.22 -24.51 -12.30
N PRO A 75 -1.51 -25.07 -11.11
CA PRO A 75 -0.58 -25.00 -9.97
C PRO A 75 0.83 -25.50 -10.30
N GLN A 76 0.94 -26.59 -11.07
CA GLN A 76 2.22 -27.14 -11.53
C GLN A 76 2.93 -26.21 -12.51
N GLY A 77 2.17 -25.61 -13.45
CA GLY A 77 2.72 -24.64 -14.42
C GLY A 77 3.30 -23.41 -13.75
N ALA A 78 2.55 -22.84 -12.78
CA ALA A 78 2.98 -21.71 -11.98
C ALA A 78 4.23 -22.02 -11.13
N ALA A 79 4.26 -23.18 -10.47
CA ALA A 79 5.39 -23.60 -9.66
C ALA A 79 6.65 -23.85 -10.52
N ASN A 80 6.51 -24.45 -11.70
CA ASN A 80 7.62 -24.66 -12.62
C ASN A 80 8.13 -23.30 -13.16
N ASP A 81 7.28 -22.38 -13.56
CA ASP A 81 7.73 -21.05 -14.02
C ASP A 81 8.50 -20.31 -12.92
N LEU A 82 8.02 -20.34 -11.68
CA LEU A 82 8.74 -19.72 -10.57
C LEU A 82 10.09 -20.40 -10.30
N TYR A 83 10.12 -21.72 -10.30
CA TYR A 83 11.36 -22.46 -10.15
C TYR A 83 12.36 -22.15 -11.28
N ASP A 84 11.90 -22.10 -12.52
CA ASP A 84 12.74 -21.73 -13.67
C ASP A 84 13.30 -20.31 -13.53
N ARG A 85 12.53 -19.36 -13.03
CA ARG A 85 13.00 -17.99 -12.72
C ARG A 85 14.10 -17.99 -11.66
N ILE A 86 13.95 -18.79 -10.61
CA ILE A 86 15.00 -18.97 -9.58
C ILE A 86 16.27 -19.52 -10.22
N LYS A 87 16.16 -20.53 -11.09
CA LYS A 87 17.30 -21.14 -11.77
C LYS A 87 17.98 -20.18 -12.76
N VAL A 88 17.20 -19.36 -13.49
CA VAL A 88 17.75 -18.32 -14.35
C VAL A 88 18.55 -17.30 -13.53
N ALA A 89 17.98 -16.83 -12.41
CA ALA A 89 18.70 -15.93 -11.52
C ALA A 89 19.99 -16.56 -10.98
N GLN A 90 19.93 -17.81 -10.52
CA GLN A 90 21.10 -18.56 -10.07
C GLN A 90 22.17 -18.64 -11.17
N SER A 91 21.79 -18.97 -12.40
CA SER A 91 22.74 -19.10 -13.52
C SER A 91 23.52 -17.82 -13.80
N LYS A 92 22.86 -16.65 -13.63
CA LYS A 92 23.50 -15.33 -13.80
C LYS A 92 24.47 -14.97 -12.66
N LEU A 93 24.34 -15.64 -11.53
CA LEU A 93 25.19 -15.44 -10.35
C LEU A 93 26.42 -16.36 -10.29
N LEU A 94 26.50 -17.38 -11.15
CA LEU A 94 27.61 -18.32 -11.16
C LEU A 94 29.01 -17.68 -11.39
N SER A 95 29.03 -16.51 -12.02
CA SER A 95 30.28 -15.77 -12.27
C SER A 95 30.50 -14.65 -11.25
N SER A 96 29.67 -14.55 -10.23
CA SER A 96 29.81 -13.52 -9.20
C SER A 96 31.03 -13.79 -8.29
N PRO A 97 31.63 -12.75 -7.70
CA PRO A 97 32.75 -12.92 -6.79
C PRO A 97 32.39 -13.55 -5.44
N ASP A 98 31.11 -13.63 -5.13
CA ASP A 98 30.57 -14.15 -3.87
C ASP A 98 29.85 -15.48 -4.10
N ASP A 99 30.02 -16.45 -3.20
CA ASP A 99 29.44 -17.78 -3.31
C ASP A 99 27.98 -17.85 -2.80
N ASN A 100 27.56 -16.91 -1.93
CA ASN A 100 26.24 -16.92 -1.32
C ASN A 100 25.37 -15.76 -1.82
N HIS A 101 24.12 -16.11 -2.14
CA HIS A 101 23.10 -15.16 -2.59
C HIS A 101 21.76 -15.48 -1.93
N LEU A 102 21.02 -14.48 -1.52
CA LEU A 102 19.69 -14.62 -0.91
C LEU A 102 18.61 -14.04 -1.82
N LEU A 103 17.84 -14.91 -2.47
CA LEU A 103 16.63 -14.49 -3.16
C LEU A 103 15.50 -14.34 -2.13
N THR A 104 14.93 -13.16 -2.05
CA THR A 104 13.85 -12.83 -1.10
C THR A 104 12.54 -12.66 -1.83
N ILE A 105 11.54 -13.46 -1.47
CA ILE A 105 10.15 -13.34 -1.88
C ILE A 105 9.36 -12.82 -0.68
N ALA A 106 8.83 -11.63 -0.79
CA ALA A 106 7.97 -11.02 0.23
C ALA A 106 6.71 -10.47 -0.43
N MET A 107 5.56 -10.84 0.10
CA MET A 107 4.24 -10.56 -0.48
C MET A 107 3.33 -9.93 0.55
N ASP A 108 2.30 -9.24 0.07
CA ASP A 108 1.18 -8.81 0.90
C ASP A 108 0.38 -10.06 1.36
N GLY A 109 0.03 -10.13 2.64
CA GLY A 109 -0.64 -11.29 3.20
C GLY A 109 -2.07 -11.48 2.68
N GLU A 110 -2.75 -10.37 2.37
CA GLU A 110 -4.12 -10.34 1.88
C GLU A 110 -4.27 -10.69 0.39
N ASN A 111 -3.21 -10.57 -0.41
CA ASN A 111 -3.28 -10.75 -1.87
C ASN A 111 -3.07 -12.20 -2.34
N CYS A 112 -2.68 -13.09 -1.47
CA CYS A 112 -2.48 -14.49 -1.83
C CYS A 112 -3.45 -15.40 -1.13
N TRP A 113 -3.64 -16.41 -1.78
CA TRP A 113 -4.14 -17.77 -1.78
C TRP A 113 -5.63 -17.86 -2.08
N GLU A 114 -6.49 -16.88 -1.79
CA GLU A 114 -7.93 -16.92 -2.07
C GLU A 114 -8.27 -17.24 -3.53
N ARG A 115 -7.47 -16.72 -4.47
CA ARG A 115 -7.67 -16.93 -5.90
C ARG A 115 -7.08 -18.25 -6.43
N TYR A 116 -6.32 -18.96 -5.60
CA TYR A 116 -5.73 -20.24 -5.98
C TYR A 116 -6.68 -21.39 -5.71
N SER A 117 -6.64 -22.43 -6.57
CA SER A 117 -7.31 -23.69 -6.27
C SER A 117 -6.68 -24.33 -5.01
N ALA A 118 -7.54 -24.86 -4.11
CA ALA A 118 -7.13 -25.45 -2.84
C ALA A 118 -6.20 -24.52 -2.01
N ASP A 119 -6.55 -23.21 -1.99
CA ASP A 119 -5.86 -22.18 -1.19
C ASP A 119 -4.32 -22.16 -1.42
N GLY A 120 -3.90 -22.41 -2.65
CA GLY A 120 -2.49 -22.41 -3.05
C GLY A 120 -1.67 -23.63 -2.63
N SER A 121 -2.27 -24.58 -1.92
CA SER A 121 -1.52 -25.74 -1.39
C SER A 121 -0.86 -26.57 -2.49
N LEU A 122 -1.51 -26.74 -3.63
CA LEU A 122 -0.95 -27.48 -4.77
C LEU A 122 0.25 -26.76 -5.40
N PHE A 123 0.17 -25.44 -5.52
CA PHE A 123 1.26 -24.60 -6.00
C PHE A 123 2.45 -24.67 -5.05
N LEU A 124 2.22 -24.42 -3.76
CA LEU A 124 3.27 -24.40 -2.73
C LEU A 124 3.95 -25.76 -2.57
N ASN A 125 3.19 -26.86 -2.51
CA ASN A 125 3.76 -28.20 -2.39
C ASN A 125 4.60 -28.57 -3.61
N THR A 126 4.16 -28.19 -4.81
CA THR A 126 4.95 -28.41 -6.03
C THR A 126 6.24 -27.61 -6.00
N LEU A 127 6.17 -26.31 -5.68
CA LEU A 127 7.34 -25.44 -5.60
C LEU A 127 8.34 -25.92 -4.54
N TYR A 128 7.87 -26.21 -3.34
CA TYR A 128 8.74 -26.72 -2.26
C TYR A 128 9.39 -28.06 -2.62
N GLY A 129 8.64 -28.96 -3.26
CA GLY A 129 9.20 -30.21 -3.76
C GLY A 129 10.28 -30.00 -4.81
N LEU A 130 10.14 -29.02 -5.71
CA LEU A 130 11.17 -28.68 -6.69
C LEU A 130 12.44 -28.12 -6.01
N ILE A 131 12.27 -27.25 -5.02
CA ILE A 131 13.39 -26.66 -4.28
C ILE A 131 14.10 -27.73 -3.43
N GLU A 132 13.36 -28.56 -2.70
CA GLU A 132 13.91 -29.61 -1.82
C GLU A 132 14.75 -30.64 -2.58
N ASN A 133 14.32 -30.94 -3.81
CA ASN A 133 15.05 -31.89 -4.67
C ASN A 133 16.22 -31.27 -5.44
N ASP A 134 16.46 -29.98 -5.34
CA ASP A 134 17.59 -29.31 -5.98
C ASP A 134 18.71 -29.05 -4.97
N PRO A 135 19.83 -29.81 -5.04
CA PRO A 135 20.93 -29.67 -4.09
C PRO A 135 21.68 -28.34 -4.19
N THR A 136 21.37 -27.51 -5.17
CA THR A 136 21.98 -26.20 -5.38
C THR A 136 21.13 -25.05 -4.78
N LEU A 137 19.97 -25.36 -4.22
CA LEU A 137 19.07 -24.42 -3.56
C LEU A 137 18.90 -24.81 -2.09
N GLU A 138 18.78 -23.83 -1.23
CA GLU A 138 18.53 -23.99 0.20
C GLU A 138 17.46 -23.00 0.64
N THR A 139 16.43 -23.46 1.35
CA THR A 139 15.50 -22.59 2.07
C THR A 139 16.08 -22.24 3.44
N VAL A 140 16.07 -20.97 3.81
CA VAL A 140 16.73 -20.50 5.01
C VAL A 140 15.83 -19.60 5.84
N LEU A 141 16.03 -19.59 7.16
CA LEU A 141 15.54 -18.53 8.01
C LEU A 141 16.45 -17.32 7.84
N ILE A 142 15.85 -16.14 7.68
CA ILE A 142 16.61 -14.88 7.48
C ILE A 142 17.60 -14.67 8.63
N SER A 143 17.16 -14.89 9.87
CA SER A 143 18.01 -14.73 11.07
C SER A 143 19.26 -15.61 11.01
N ASP A 144 19.14 -16.85 10.56
CA ASP A 144 20.24 -17.79 10.48
C ASP A 144 21.18 -17.46 9.30
N TYR A 145 20.60 -17.06 8.18
CA TYR A 145 21.38 -16.62 7.03
C TYR A 145 22.24 -15.39 7.37
N LEU A 146 21.67 -14.40 8.06
CA LEU A 146 22.40 -13.20 8.47
C LEU A 146 23.55 -13.46 9.46
N GLN A 147 23.53 -14.56 10.21
CA GLN A 147 24.64 -14.95 11.09
C GLN A 147 25.84 -15.53 10.33
N ARG A 148 25.59 -16.14 9.17
CA ARG A 148 26.64 -16.80 8.36
C ARG A 148 27.07 -15.99 7.14
N ASP A 149 26.34 -14.92 6.78
CA ASP A 149 26.65 -14.05 5.64
C ASP A 149 27.27 -12.73 6.12
N THR A 150 28.12 -12.15 5.29
CA THR A 150 28.70 -10.82 5.54
C THR A 150 27.86 -9.76 4.83
N GLN A 151 27.15 -8.94 5.61
CA GLN A 151 26.30 -7.91 5.08
C GLN A 151 27.12 -6.78 4.43
N LYS A 152 26.70 -6.34 3.25
CA LYS A 152 27.32 -5.20 2.57
C LYS A 152 26.92 -3.89 3.26
N PRO A 153 27.84 -2.95 3.46
CA PRO A 153 27.47 -1.65 4.00
C PRO A 153 26.56 -0.88 3.03
N LEU A 154 25.48 -0.34 3.55
CA LEU A 154 24.61 0.57 2.81
C LEU A 154 24.77 1.98 3.37
N ASN A 155 25.48 2.85 2.66
CA ASN A 155 25.82 4.20 3.13
C ASN A 155 24.62 5.15 3.09
N LYS A 156 23.62 4.85 2.27
CA LYS A 156 22.41 5.67 2.08
C LYS A 156 21.24 4.75 1.83
N ILE A 157 20.10 5.05 2.46
CA ILE A 157 18.81 4.44 2.13
C ILE A 157 17.86 5.51 1.61
N SER A 158 17.26 5.26 0.47
CA SER A 158 16.26 6.15 -0.13
C SER A 158 14.93 5.99 0.56
N SER A 159 14.21 7.11 0.76
CA SER A 159 12.85 7.10 1.27
C SER A 159 11.88 6.70 0.18
N GLY A 160 10.89 5.89 0.54
CA GLY A 160 9.84 5.44 -0.36
C GLY A 160 9.26 4.10 0.09
N SER A 161 8.20 3.69 -0.58
CA SER A 161 7.58 2.38 -0.44
C SER A 161 7.92 1.49 -1.63
N TRP A 162 7.45 0.26 -1.59
CA TRP A 162 7.53 -0.68 -2.71
C TRP A 162 6.72 -0.21 -3.94
N VAL A 163 5.65 0.60 -3.74
CA VAL A 163 4.86 1.15 -4.83
C VAL A 163 5.52 2.41 -5.38
N ASN A 164 5.87 2.39 -6.65
CA ASN A 164 6.44 3.53 -7.39
C ASN A 164 7.66 4.18 -6.71
N ARG A 165 8.32 3.50 -5.79
CA ARG A 165 9.51 3.97 -5.07
C ARG A 165 9.28 5.31 -4.34
N ASN A 166 8.04 5.58 -3.86
CA ASN A 166 7.66 6.80 -3.14
C ASN A 166 6.50 6.53 -2.17
N PHE A 167 5.98 7.55 -1.51
CA PHE A 167 4.85 7.43 -0.56
C PHE A 167 3.55 8.06 -1.05
N LYS A 168 3.45 8.43 -2.33
CA LYS A 168 2.32 9.22 -2.85
C LYS A 168 0.96 8.55 -2.71
N LEU A 169 0.92 7.22 -2.63
CA LEU A 169 -0.33 6.49 -2.39
C LEU A 169 -0.88 6.69 -0.97
N TRP A 170 -0.05 7.10 -0.01
CA TRP A 170 -0.45 7.26 1.40
C TRP A 170 -0.37 8.69 1.90
N ILE A 171 0.34 9.59 1.19
CA ILE A 171 0.58 10.99 1.58
C ILE A 171 0.71 11.84 0.33
N ASP A 172 0.66 13.18 0.48
CA ASP A 172 0.86 14.18 -0.59
C ASP A 172 -0.43 14.59 -1.33
N GLU A 173 -1.50 13.81 -1.24
CA GLU A 173 -2.82 14.19 -1.71
C GLU A 173 -3.59 14.92 -0.59
N PRO A 174 -4.39 15.99 -0.90
CA PRO A 174 -5.00 16.84 0.12
C PRO A 174 -5.87 16.09 1.15
N LEU A 175 -6.66 15.11 0.72
CA LEU A 175 -7.54 14.34 1.61
C LEU A 175 -6.74 13.44 2.53
N LYS A 176 -5.72 12.76 2.00
CA LYS A 176 -4.78 11.95 2.77
C LYS A 176 -4.05 12.78 3.82
N ASN A 177 -3.56 13.96 3.42
CA ASN A 177 -2.89 14.87 4.34
C ASN A 177 -3.82 15.39 5.44
N LEU A 178 -5.11 15.60 5.12
CA LEU A 178 -6.10 15.98 6.13
C LEU A 178 -6.38 14.84 7.11
N ALA A 179 -6.50 13.60 6.63
CA ALA A 179 -6.65 12.41 7.47
C ALA A 179 -5.44 12.22 8.42
N TRP A 180 -4.22 12.36 7.90
CA TRP A 180 -2.99 12.35 8.72
C TRP A 180 -2.98 13.47 9.77
N LYS A 181 -3.47 14.66 9.42
CA LYS A 181 -3.58 15.78 10.37
C LYS A 181 -4.56 15.45 11.49
N TYR A 182 -5.71 14.85 11.17
CA TYR A 182 -6.70 14.45 12.17
C TYR A 182 -6.13 13.40 13.11
N LEU A 183 -5.53 12.34 12.57
CA LEU A 183 -4.86 11.31 13.37
C LEU A 183 -3.77 11.90 14.27
N LYS A 184 -2.93 12.79 13.73
CA LYS A 184 -1.88 13.46 14.50
C LYS A 184 -2.43 14.26 15.67
N ASN A 185 -3.48 15.07 15.45
CA ASN A 185 -4.08 15.87 16.50
C ASN A 185 -4.62 14.98 17.63
N VAL A 186 -5.38 13.94 17.29
CA VAL A 186 -5.91 12.99 18.27
C VAL A 186 -4.79 12.26 19.03
N ARG A 187 -3.71 11.90 18.34
CA ARG A 187 -2.54 11.29 18.97
C ARG A 187 -1.85 12.26 19.91
N ASP A 188 -1.65 13.51 19.52
CA ASP A 188 -1.03 14.53 20.40
C ASP A 188 -1.88 14.71 21.67
N ASP A 189 -3.20 14.75 21.58
CA ASP A 189 -4.12 14.84 22.71
C ASP A 189 -4.03 13.61 23.62
N PHE A 190 -4.01 12.40 23.02
CA PHE A 190 -3.80 11.17 23.77
C PHE A 190 -2.47 11.15 24.52
N GLU A 191 -1.35 11.48 23.86
CA GLU A 191 -0.03 11.52 24.45
C GLU A 191 0.08 12.54 25.58
N ASN A 192 -0.61 13.69 25.46
CA ASN A 192 -0.68 14.67 26.54
C ASN A 192 -1.47 14.14 27.73
N PHE A 193 -2.62 13.49 27.48
CA PHE A 193 -3.42 12.88 28.54
C PHE A 193 -2.64 11.82 29.33
N VAL A 194 -1.93 10.90 28.67
CA VAL A 194 -1.21 9.81 29.34
C VAL A 194 0.05 10.29 30.08
N LYS A 195 0.60 11.47 29.76
CA LYS A 195 1.68 12.07 30.55
C LYS A 195 1.23 12.51 31.94
N GLU A 196 -0.03 12.91 32.06
CA GLU A 196 -0.61 13.46 33.28
C GLU A 196 -1.42 12.43 34.08
N ASN A 197 -1.77 11.29 33.46
CA ASN A 197 -2.63 10.27 34.04
C ASN A 197 -1.96 8.89 34.01
N SER A 198 -2.24 8.09 35.03
CA SER A 198 -1.77 6.71 35.10
C SER A 198 -2.45 5.84 34.03
N GLU A 199 -1.77 4.78 33.62
CA GLU A 199 -2.33 3.80 32.70
C GLU A 199 -3.55 3.09 33.33
N SER A 200 -4.63 3.00 32.54
CA SER A 200 -5.90 2.39 32.93
C SER A 200 -6.42 1.47 31.81
N PRO A 201 -7.45 0.64 32.04
CA PRO A 201 -8.10 -0.07 30.96
C PRO A 201 -8.62 0.84 29.86
N ASP A 202 -9.10 2.04 30.20
CA ASP A 202 -9.63 3.00 29.22
C ASP A 202 -8.51 3.63 28.38
N THR A 203 -7.36 3.96 28.96
CA THR A 203 -6.21 4.42 28.18
C THR A 203 -5.67 3.35 27.24
N LYS A 204 -5.77 2.07 27.61
CA LYS A 204 -5.43 0.96 26.71
C LYS A 204 -6.41 0.83 25.54
N ASN A 205 -7.70 0.99 25.81
CA ASN A 205 -8.73 1.00 24.77
C ASN A 205 -8.54 2.20 23.84
N ALA A 206 -8.32 3.39 24.36
CA ALA A 206 -8.02 4.59 23.57
C ALA A 206 -6.79 4.39 22.66
N ARG A 207 -5.72 3.80 23.19
CA ARG A 207 -4.52 3.45 22.41
C ARG A 207 -4.81 2.46 21.29
N ARG A 208 -5.68 1.48 21.54
CA ARG A 208 -6.12 0.53 20.52
C ARG A 208 -6.84 1.22 19.37
N GLU A 209 -7.72 2.17 19.66
CA GLU A 209 -8.41 2.96 18.64
C GLU A 209 -7.43 3.77 17.79
N LEU A 210 -6.40 4.38 18.41
CA LEU A 210 -5.32 5.03 17.66
C LEU A 210 -4.58 4.06 16.74
N PHE A 211 -4.21 2.87 17.22
CA PHE A 211 -3.51 1.87 16.41
C PHE A 211 -4.37 1.42 15.20
N ILE A 212 -5.69 1.32 15.37
CA ILE A 212 -6.61 1.06 14.25
C ILE A 212 -6.51 2.18 13.21
N CYS A 213 -6.51 3.45 13.65
CA CYS A 213 -6.40 4.61 12.76
C CYS A 213 -5.02 4.77 12.11
N GLU A 214 -3.97 4.17 12.66
CA GLU A 214 -2.61 4.15 12.08
C GLU A 214 -2.46 3.12 10.96
N GLY A 215 -3.47 2.27 10.72
CA GLY A 215 -3.48 1.32 9.61
C GLY A 215 -3.31 2.02 8.27
N SER A 216 -2.51 1.43 7.38
CA SER A 216 -2.19 2.03 6.07
C SER A 216 -3.38 2.13 5.14
N ASP A 217 -4.38 1.27 5.29
CA ASP A 217 -5.55 1.20 4.41
C ASP A 217 -6.38 2.48 4.40
N TRP A 218 -6.49 3.17 5.55
CA TRP A 218 -7.16 4.46 5.58
C TRP A 218 -6.58 5.42 4.55
N PHE A 219 -5.26 5.55 4.52
CA PHE A 219 -4.54 6.46 3.64
C PHE A 219 -4.37 5.92 2.21
N TRP A 220 -4.54 4.62 2.00
CA TRP A 220 -4.63 4.02 0.68
C TRP A 220 -5.93 4.41 -0.03
N TRP A 221 -7.06 4.37 0.68
CA TRP A 221 -8.39 4.58 0.12
C TRP A 221 -8.84 6.04 0.10
N TYR A 222 -8.30 6.92 0.95
CA TYR A 222 -8.62 8.34 0.89
C TYR A 222 -8.06 8.99 -0.38
N GLY A 223 -8.95 9.64 -1.19
CA GLY A 223 -8.57 10.44 -2.34
C GLY A 223 -7.89 9.66 -3.48
N GLU A 224 -7.43 10.41 -4.46
CA GLU A 224 -6.80 9.85 -5.65
C GLU A 224 -5.49 9.06 -5.34
N PRO A 225 -5.17 8.01 -6.12
CA PRO A 225 -5.90 7.51 -7.28
C PRO A 225 -6.92 6.41 -6.94
N ASN A 226 -7.09 6.07 -5.68
CA ASN A 226 -7.91 4.94 -5.24
C ASN A 226 -9.31 5.39 -4.84
N ASP A 227 -10.29 4.51 -5.03
CA ASP A 227 -11.68 4.71 -4.66
C ASP A 227 -12.21 3.36 -4.09
N SER A 228 -12.70 3.37 -2.87
CA SER A 228 -13.26 2.17 -2.24
C SER A 228 -14.66 1.83 -2.76
N GLY A 229 -15.29 2.70 -3.55
CA GLY A 229 -16.71 2.63 -3.89
C GLY A 229 -17.66 2.89 -2.71
N ARG A 230 -17.11 3.10 -1.51
CA ARG A 230 -17.83 3.35 -0.25
C ARG A 230 -17.12 4.34 0.65
N ASP A 231 -16.49 5.34 0.06
CA ASP A 231 -15.62 6.29 0.75
C ASP A 231 -16.31 7.01 1.92
N ASN A 232 -17.61 7.27 1.81
CA ASN A 232 -18.39 7.87 2.89
C ASN A 232 -18.49 6.97 4.13
N ILE A 233 -18.60 5.65 3.96
CA ILE A 233 -18.62 4.69 5.07
C ILE A 233 -17.22 4.58 5.66
N PHE A 234 -16.22 4.54 4.80
CA PHE A 234 -14.82 4.45 5.18
C PHE A 234 -14.40 5.67 6.03
N ASP A 235 -14.74 6.87 5.55
CA ASP A 235 -14.53 8.13 6.27
C ASP A 235 -15.26 8.16 7.62
N TYR A 236 -16.53 7.72 7.64
CA TYR A 236 -17.30 7.65 8.88
C TYR A 236 -16.63 6.75 9.91
N ILE A 237 -16.22 5.52 9.53
CA ILE A 237 -15.58 4.56 10.44
C ILE A 237 -14.25 5.12 10.96
N PHE A 238 -13.41 5.70 10.11
CA PHE A 238 -12.15 6.32 10.53
C PHE A 238 -12.36 7.39 11.59
N ARG A 239 -13.32 8.30 11.37
CA ARG A 239 -13.63 9.37 12.33
C ARG A 239 -14.25 8.83 13.63
N GLU A 240 -15.06 7.79 13.57
CA GLU A 240 -15.60 7.15 14.77
C GLU A 240 -14.49 6.51 15.62
N HIS A 241 -13.51 5.87 15.03
CA HIS A 241 -12.35 5.39 15.77
C HIS A 241 -11.57 6.55 16.43
N LEU A 242 -11.37 7.66 15.73
CA LEU A 242 -10.76 8.86 16.32
C LEU A 242 -11.58 9.44 17.48
N LYS A 243 -12.92 9.49 17.36
CA LYS A 243 -13.82 9.91 18.44
C LYS A 243 -13.78 8.98 19.65
N ASN A 244 -13.69 7.67 19.42
CA ASN A 244 -13.59 6.67 20.47
C ASN A 244 -12.38 6.91 21.38
N VAL A 245 -11.28 7.48 20.87
CA VAL A 245 -10.14 7.88 21.70
C VAL A 245 -10.59 8.85 22.80
N TYR A 246 -11.32 9.91 22.43
CA TYR A 246 -11.84 10.90 23.38
C TYR A 246 -12.88 10.28 24.33
N PHE A 247 -13.76 9.42 23.78
CA PHE A 247 -14.74 8.71 24.60
C PHE A 247 -14.09 7.89 25.73
N TYR A 248 -13.08 7.10 25.42
CA TYR A 248 -12.37 6.30 26.42
C TYR A 248 -11.56 7.16 27.40
N LEU A 249 -11.08 8.31 26.99
CA LEU A 249 -10.37 9.24 27.87
C LEU A 249 -11.30 10.11 28.73
N GLY A 250 -12.62 10.08 28.47
CA GLY A 250 -13.59 10.96 29.13
C GLY A 250 -13.42 12.44 28.76
N LEU A 251 -12.87 12.71 27.58
CA LEU A 251 -12.65 14.05 27.03
C LEU A 251 -13.77 14.44 26.06
N GLU A 252 -13.96 15.75 25.90
CA GLU A 252 -14.86 16.29 24.88
C GLU A 252 -14.30 16.05 23.49
N THR A 253 -15.14 15.51 22.59
CA THR A 253 -14.77 15.24 21.20
C THR A 253 -14.68 16.55 20.41
N PRO A 254 -13.58 16.84 19.71
CA PRO A 254 -13.47 18.04 18.89
C PRO A 254 -14.49 18.06 17.74
N GLU A 255 -15.15 19.19 17.51
CA GLU A 255 -16.19 19.37 16.47
C GLU A 255 -15.73 19.01 15.05
N TYR A 256 -14.43 19.18 14.73
CA TYR A 256 -13.94 18.84 13.39
C TYR A 256 -14.07 17.35 13.05
N LEU A 257 -14.18 16.46 14.04
CA LEU A 257 -14.41 15.02 13.84
C LEU A 257 -15.86 14.70 13.45
N ASP A 258 -16.80 15.64 13.63
CA ASP A 258 -18.18 15.47 13.17
C ASP A 258 -18.36 15.77 11.68
N THR A 259 -17.43 16.52 11.10
CA THR A 259 -17.47 16.88 9.69
C THR A 259 -16.77 15.82 8.84
N PRO A 260 -17.44 15.21 7.84
CA PRO A 260 -16.80 14.29 6.92
C PRO A 260 -15.59 14.92 6.21
N LEU A 261 -14.44 14.21 6.17
CA LEU A 261 -13.26 14.67 5.43
C LEU A 261 -13.56 14.84 3.95
N LEU A 262 -14.37 13.95 3.39
CA LEU A 262 -14.80 14.00 1.99
C LEU A 262 -15.56 15.30 1.65
N SER A 263 -16.41 15.79 2.55
CA SER A 263 -17.15 17.05 2.34
C SER A 263 -16.25 18.28 2.38
N ALA A 264 -15.12 18.19 3.06
CA ALA A 264 -14.15 19.30 3.13
C ALA A 264 -13.40 19.51 1.81
N ILE A 265 -13.40 18.50 0.91
CA ILE A 265 -12.63 18.50 -0.34
C ILE A 265 -13.50 18.20 -1.56
N ALA A 266 -14.70 17.63 -1.41
CA ALA A 266 -15.64 17.36 -2.52
C ALA A 266 -16.10 18.69 -3.15
N LYS A 267 -15.21 19.30 -3.93
CA LYS A 267 -15.57 20.44 -4.77
C LYS A 267 -16.12 19.93 -6.08
N PRO A 268 -17.24 20.47 -6.55
CA PRO A 268 -17.68 20.18 -7.91
C PRO A 268 -16.53 20.40 -8.90
N SER A 269 -16.35 19.50 -9.86
CA SER A 269 -15.39 19.67 -10.95
C SER A 269 -15.71 20.91 -11.79
N ARG A 270 -16.97 21.35 -11.72
CA ARG A 270 -17.46 22.58 -12.31
C ARG A 270 -18.63 23.11 -11.48
N TYR A 271 -18.60 24.39 -11.09
CA TYR A 271 -19.75 25.08 -10.48
C TYR A 271 -20.74 25.57 -11.53
N PRO A 272 -22.04 25.72 -11.20
CA PRO A 272 -23.00 26.36 -12.09
C PRO A 272 -22.51 27.77 -12.48
N LYS A 273 -22.62 28.10 -13.76
CA LYS A 273 -22.20 29.42 -14.31
C LYS A 273 -23.34 30.41 -14.43
N GLY A 274 -24.56 29.96 -14.18
CA GLY A 274 -25.77 30.74 -14.26
C GLY A 274 -27.02 29.86 -14.20
N GLU A 275 -28.17 30.50 -14.25
CA GLU A 275 -29.44 29.81 -14.33
C GLU A 275 -29.55 29.01 -15.63
N PHE A 276 -30.19 27.85 -15.56
CA PHE A 276 -30.55 27.05 -16.73
C PHE A 276 -31.70 26.10 -16.40
N THR A 277 -32.51 25.82 -17.37
CA THR A 277 -33.64 24.90 -17.27
C THR A 277 -33.37 23.70 -18.20
N PRO A 278 -32.97 22.53 -17.69
CA PRO A 278 -32.67 21.37 -18.50
C PRO A 278 -33.95 20.68 -18.99
N ILE A 279 -33.84 19.96 -20.11
CA ILE A 279 -34.85 19.00 -20.52
C ILE A 279 -34.62 17.71 -19.74
N LEU A 280 -35.59 17.30 -18.91
CA LEU A 280 -35.51 16.11 -18.06
C LEU A 280 -36.25 14.93 -18.75
N ASP A 281 -35.74 14.41 -19.83
CA ASP A 281 -36.33 13.29 -20.58
C ASP A 281 -35.47 12.01 -20.55
N GLY A 282 -34.44 11.99 -19.70
CA GLY A 282 -33.52 10.84 -19.57
C GLY A 282 -32.49 10.71 -20.70
N LYS A 283 -32.33 11.75 -21.54
CA LYS A 283 -31.37 11.74 -22.64
C LYS A 283 -30.34 12.86 -22.48
N GLU A 284 -29.13 12.61 -22.94
CA GLU A 284 -28.13 13.66 -23.07
C GLU A 284 -28.36 14.43 -24.38
N HIS A 285 -28.77 15.68 -24.27
CA HIS A 285 -28.96 16.57 -25.42
C HIS A 285 -27.64 17.30 -25.72
N GLY A 286 -27.12 17.13 -26.95
CA GLY A 286 -25.90 17.80 -27.40
C GLY A 286 -26.09 19.31 -27.73
N ASP A 287 -27.21 19.91 -27.34
CA ASP A 287 -27.62 21.28 -27.60
C ASP A 287 -26.96 22.33 -26.69
N GLY A 288 -26.11 21.89 -25.77
CA GLY A 288 -25.46 22.78 -24.81
C GLY A 288 -26.31 23.21 -23.62
N SER A 289 -27.52 22.63 -23.44
CA SER A 289 -28.43 22.96 -22.33
C SER A 289 -27.76 22.80 -20.93
N TRP A 290 -26.78 21.92 -20.83
CA TRP A 290 -26.01 21.66 -19.60
C TRP A 290 -24.72 22.48 -19.47
N LEU A 291 -24.45 23.45 -20.37
CA LEU A 291 -23.19 24.24 -20.32
C LEU A 291 -23.07 25.09 -19.05
N ASN A 292 -24.19 25.55 -18.50
CA ASN A 292 -24.22 26.32 -17.28
C ASN A 292 -24.30 25.46 -16.00
N ALA A 293 -24.50 24.17 -16.11
CA ALA A 293 -24.60 23.25 -14.97
C ALA A 293 -23.29 23.12 -14.23
N GLY A 294 -23.38 22.97 -12.92
CA GLY A 294 -22.30 22.39 -12.12
C GLY A 294 -22.19 20.90 -12.37
N CYS A 295 -21.03 20.30 -12.17
CA CYS A 295 -20.85 18.86 -12.31
C CYS A 295 -19.89 18.32 -11.25
N ILE A 296 -20.20 17.15 -10.75
CA ILE A 296 -19.34 16.32 -9.92
C ILE A 296 -18.95 15.11 -10.78
N LYS A 297 -17.67 14.90 -11.00
CA LYS A 297 -17.18 13.72 -11.69
C LYS A 297 -17.14 12.56 -10.71
N ILE A 298 -17.65 11.41 -11.11
CA ILE A 298 -17.58 10.19 -10.31
C ILE A 298 -16.26 9.50 -10.64
N PRO A 299 -15.37 9.30 -9.67
CA PRO A 299 -14.07 8.65 -9.88
C PRO A 299 -14.21 7.22 -10.42
N ASP A 300 -13.19 6.76 -11.13
CA ASP A 300 -13.08 5.35 -11.52
C ASP A 300 -12.56 4.53 -10.34
N GLY A 301 -13.30 3.50 -9.94
CA GLY A 301 -12.87 2.58 -8.89
C GLY A 301 -11.71 1.68 -9.35
N PRO A 302 -10.73 1.35 -8.49
CA PRO A 302 -9.46 0.74 -8.90
C PRO A 302 -9.47 -0.79 -9.06
N VAL A 303 -10.40 -1.55 -8.51
CA VAL A 303 -10.21 -3.02 -8.41
C VAL A 303 -11.42 -3.87 -8.82
N LEU A 304 -12.63 -3.40 -8.69
CA LEU A 304 -13.82 -4.11 -9.14
C LEU A 304 -14.57 -3.20 -10.09
N LYS A 305 -14.48 -3.46 -11.39
CA LYS A 305 -15.43 -2.95 -12.38
C LYS A 305 -16.79 -3.60 -12.11
N GLU A 306 -17.50 -3.10 -11.10
CA GLU A 306 -18.93 -3.06 -11.19
C GLU A 306 -19.26 -2.01 -12.25
N ASP A 307 -20.18 -2.32 -13.14
CA ASP A 307 -20.56 -1.43 -14.23
C ASP A 307 -20.87 -0.05 -13.66
N LYS A 308 -20.10 0.94 -14.09
CA LYS A 308 -20.31 2.32 -13.72
C LYS A 308 -21.63 2.78 -14.32
N PHE A 309 -22.64 2.98 -13.49
CA PHE A 309 -23.95 3.46 -13.96
C PHE A 309 -23.91 4.94 -14.37
N TYR A 310 -22.99 5.73 -13.78
CA TYR A 310 -22.88 7.16 -14.02
C TYR A 310 -21.43 7.61 -14.03
N ASP A 311 -21.03 8.43 -15.00
CA ASP A 311 -19.70 9.06 -15.08
C ASP A 311 -19.63 10.38 -14.33
N LYS A 312 -20.75 11.08 -14.27
CA LYS A 312 -20.87 12.40 -13.67
C LYS A 312 -22.29 12.65 -13.17
N ILE A 313 -22.42 13.47 -12.16
CA ILE A 313 -23.68 14.08 -11.71
C ILE A 313 -23.61 15.55 -12.06
N CYS A 314 -24.60 16.05 -12.79
CA CYS A 314 -24.73 17.47 -13.07
C CYS A 314 -25.85 18.08 -12.25
N PHE A 315 -25.69 19.32 -11.81
CA PHE A 315 -26.64 20.04 -10.99
C PHE A 315 -26.70 21.51 -11.37
N GLY A 316 -27.80 22.15 -11.05
CA GLY A 316 -27.97 23.59 -11.30
C GLY A 316 -29.36 24.07 -10.90
N TYR A 317 -29.69 25.28 -11.27
CA TYR A 317 -30.93 25.91 -10.84
C TYR A 317 -31.46 26.87 -11.88
N ASP A 318 -32.76 27.09 -11.83
CA ASP A 318 -33.45 28.27 -12.39
C ASP A 318 -34.14 29.03 -11.29
N LYS A 319 -35.08 29.95 -11.64
CA LYS A 319 -35.78 30.79 -10.67
C LYS A 319 -36.63 30.01 -9.70
N ASP A 320 -37.09 28.83 -10.09
CA ASP A 320 -38.12 28.09 -9.39
C ASP A 320 -37.66 26.73 -8.91
N ASN A 321 -36.56 26.14 -9.49
CA ASN A 321 -36.19 24.77 -9.29
C ASN A 321 -34.67 24.58 -9.08
N LEU A 322 -34.34 23.53 -8.34
CA LEU A 322 -33.00 22.88 -8.28
C LEU A 322 -33.05 21.58 -9.07
N TYR A 323 -32.07 21.37 -9.93
CA TYR A 323 -31.97 20.18 -10.78
C TYR A 323 -30.81 19.30 -10.40
#